data_af8b1b2407bece52a8812bc8279158b4
#
_entry.id   af8b1b2407bece52a8812bc8279158b4
#
_cell.length_a   1.000
_cell.length_b   1.000
_cell.length_c   1.000
_cell.angle_alpha   90.00
_cell.angle_beta   90.00
_cell.angle_gamma   90.00
#
_symmetry.space_group_name_H-M   'P 1'
#
loop_
_entity.id
_entity.type
_entity.pdbx_description
1 polymer ?
#
loop_
_entity_poly.entity_id
_entity_poly.type
_entity_poly.pdbx_seq_one_letter_code
_entity_poly.pdbx_strand_id
1 'polypeptide(L)'
;MRILDVSIDDLEISFRKPLKTSLCKFEKLENIILRLNTGSLIGFGEASPTLAVTGDTPDTVKALLKELAATILEGADPLNLLDITRCLDKIPYNGSAKAAIDVAVHDLIGKFYRIPVFAFLGGSSKRLETDVTISLGEPEEMCNEAERWVDKGFKTLKLKLGSTMREDLQRVKHIRDRVGSSLHLTADLNQAYTRRLAIRFISKVEPLDVDFIEQPLPAWDLKGLAQIRKVTGFPIAVDESVHTSRDLLKVLDYKAADLVNIKLMKGGGIREGLKIAAIAERAGLECMIGCMAESRLSITAAVHLACAAPSISYIDLDSPLFLERDPVVGGAKYDGPYIEPGIEYGLGVTEIR
;
A
#
# COMPACT_ATOMS: atom_id res chain seq x y z
N MET A 1 27.24 -9.33 11.25
CA MET A 1 26.03 -10.07 11.71
C MET A 1 25.71 -11.10 10.64
N ARG A 2 25.21 -12.29 11.02
CA ARG A 2 24.79 -13.29 10.00
C ARG A 2 23.39 -13.79 10.30
N ILE A 3 22.58 -14.00 9.27
CA ILE A 3 21.32 -14.71 9.37
C ILE A 3 21.61 -16.18 9.59
N LEU A 4 21.16 -16.74 10.71
CA LEU A 4 21.43 -18.12 11.12
C LEU A 4 20.25 -19.04 10.79
N ASP A 5 19.03 -18.49 10.77
CA ASP A 5 17.79 -19.24 10.54
C ASP A 5 16.73 -18.33 9.94
N VAL A 6 15.87 -18.91 9.10
CA VAL A 6 14.77 -18.24 8.42
C VAL A 6 13.46 -19.01 8.67
N SER A 7 12.50 -18.41 9.37
CA SER A 7 11.18 -19.00 9.52
C SER A 7 10.14 -18.30 8.64
N ILE A 8 9.20 -19.10 8.14
CA ILE A 8 8.16 -18.69 7.19
C ILE A 8 6.85 -19.28 7.71
N ASP A 9 5.97 -18.41 8.18
CA ASP A 9 4.73 -18.79 8.85
C ASP A 9 3.52 -18.17 8.18
N ASP A 10 2.40 -18.88 8.17
CA ASP A 10 1.13 -18.36 7.70
C ASP A 10 0.53 -17.38 8.72
N LEU A 11 -0.05 -16.29 8.24
CA LEU A 11 -0.85 -15.37 9.05
C LEU A 11 -2.24 -15.24 8.44
N GLU A 12 -3.25 -15.79 9.14
CA GLU A 12 -4.65 -15.64 8.75
C GLU A 12 -5.41 -14.81 9.77
N ILE A 13 -6.13 -13.79 9.28
CA ILE A 13 -6.98 -12.95 10.13
C ILE A 13 -8.22 -12.56 9.33
N SER A 14 -9.41 -12.81 9.91
CA SER A 14 -10.67 -12.40 9.29
C SER A 14 -10.84 -10.88 9.31
N PHE A 15 -11.50 -10.35 8.29
CA PHE A 15 -12.03 -8.99 8.33
C PHE A 15 -13.33 -8.96 9.14
N ARG A 16 -13.55 -7.90 9.92
CA ARG A 16 -14.82 -7.67 10.64
C ARG A 16 -16.02 -7.62 9.71
N LYS A 17 -15.79 -7.18 8.48
CA LYS A 17 -16.71 -7.23 7.34
C LYS A 17 -15.90 -7.50 6.09
N PRO A 18 -16.42 -8.25 5.11
CA PRO A 18 -15.72 -8.46 3.85
C PRO A 18 -15.40 -7.12 3.16
N LEU A 19 -14.15 -6.93 2.76
CA LEU A 19 -13.73 -5.80 1.94
C LEU A 19 -13.92 -6.15 0.46
N LYS A 20 -14.67 -5.32 -0.27
CA LYS A 20 -14.96 -5.54 -1.69
C LYS A 20 -14.41 -4.42 -2.54
N THR A 21 -13.78 -4.79 -3.64
CA THR A 21 -13.38 -3.91 -4.74
C THR A 21 -14.02 -4.40 -6.04
N SER A 22 -13.78 -3.75 -7.16
CA SER A 22 -14.21 -4.25 -8.47
C SER A 22 -13.45 -5.52 -8.90
N LEU A 23 -12.25 -5.77 -8.36
CA LEU A 23 -11.37 -6.89 -8.71
C LEU A 23 -11.58 -8.13 -7.84
N CYS A 24 -11.87 -7.94 -6.55
CA CYS A 24 -11.87 -9.03 -5.58
C CYS A 24 -12.71 -8.73 -4.34
N LYS A 25 -12.96 -9.78 -3.57
CA LYS A 25 -13.59 -9.75 -2.25
C LYS A 25 -12.66 -10.42 -1.26
N PHE A 26 -12.30 -9.73 -0.20
CA PHE A 26 -11.51 -10.26 0.90
C PHE A 26 -12.41 -10.57 2.10
N GLU A 27 -12.40 -11.80 2.58
CA GLU A 27 -13.06 -12.20 3.82
C GLU A 27 -12.05 -12.33 4.97
N LYS A 28 -10.81 -12.65 4.62
CA LYS A 28 -9.65 -12.71 5.51
C LYS A 28 -8.40 -12.24 4.77
N LEU A 29 -7.39 -11.82 5.48
CA LEU A 29 -6.03 -11.78 4.96
C LEU A 29 -5.41 -13.18 5.08
N GLU A 30 -4.60 -13.53 4.09
CA GLU A 30 -3.83 -14.78 4.03
C GLU A 30 -2.39 -14.42 3.67
N ASN A 31 -1.67 -13.92 4.66
CA ASN A 31 -0.34 -13.37 4.51
C ASN A 31 0.73 -14.34 5.03
N ILE A 32 1.97 -14.05 4.70
CA ILE A 32 3.13 -14.83 5.12
C ILE A 32 4.03 -13.95 5.96
N ILE A 33 4.36 -14.41 7.16
CA ILE A 33 5.34 -13.77 8.04
C ILE A 33 6.70 -14.41 7.81
N LEU A 34 7.68 -13.57 7.54
CA LEU A 34 9.09 -13.93 7.46
C LEU A 34 9.81 -13.45 8.73
N ARG A 35 10.58 -14.35 9.36
CA ARG A 35 11.48 -14.00 10.45
C ARG A 35 12.90 -14.35 10.07
N LEU A 36 13.80 -13.37 10.16
CA LEU A 36 15.23 -13.55 9.96
C LEU A 36 15.92 -13.53 11.31
N ASN A 37 16.45 -14.68 11.76
CA ASN A 37 17.08 -14.82 13.06
C ASN A 37 18.60 -14.79 12.94
N THR A 38 19.26 -13.90 13.71
CA THR A 38 20.73 -13.78 13.79
C THR A 38 21.32 -14.36 15.08
N GLY A 39 20.49 -15.03 15.88
CA GLY A 39 20.85 -15.50 17.21
C GLY A 39 20.66 -14.44 18.32
N SER A 40 20.91 -13.18 18.02
CA SER A 40 20.74 -12.05 18.96
C SER A 40 19.59 -11.12 18.61
N LEU A 41 19.23 -11.04 17.35
CA LEU A 41 18.17 -10.18 16.82
C LEU A 41 17.26 -10.97 15.87
N ILE A 42 15.98 -10.61 15.85
CA ILE A 42 15.01 -11.13 14.88
C ILE A 42 14.48 -9.95 14.07
N GLY A 43 14.57 -10.05 12.74
CA GLY A 43 13.92 -9.14 11.80
C GLY A 43 12.59 -9.71 11.32
N PHE A 44 11.58 -8.87 11.28
CA PHE A 44 10.23 -9.25 10.87
C PHE A 44 9.88 -8.65 9.52
N GLY A 45 9.26 -9.45 8.66
CA GLY A 45 8.70 -9.01 7.38
C GLY A 45 7.39 -9.73 7.11
N GLU A 46 6.56 -9.11 6.30
CA GLU A 46 5.26 -9.65 5.89
C GLU A 46 5.15 -9.59 4.37
N ALA A 47 4.66 -10.67 3.78
CA ALA A 47 4.20 -10.70 2.39
C ALA A 47 2.68 -10.76 2.38
N SER A 48 2.05 -9.85 1.64
CA SER A 48 0.59 -9.84 1.40
C SER A 48 0.31 -10.08 -0.08
N PRO A 49 0.20 -11.35 -0.51
CA PRO A 49 -0.09 -11.68 -1.88
C PRO A 49 -1.52 -11.30 -2.25
N THR A 50 -1.69 -10.71 -3.43
CA THR A 50 -3.00 -10.37 -3.99
C THR A 50 -3.02 -10.77 -5.45
N LEU A 51 -3.60 -11.94 -5.76
CA LEU A 51 -3.56 -12.54 -7.10
C LEU A 51 -3.97 -11.57 -8.22
N ALA A 52 -5.00 -10.76 -7.98
CA ALA A 52 -5.52 -9.80 -8.96
C ALA A 52 -4.58 -8.60 -9.22
N VAL A 53 -3.60 -8.34 -8.34
CA VAL A 53 -2.71 -7.19 -8.44
C VAL A 53 -1.25 -7.61 -8.60
N THR A 54 -0.73 -8.45 -7.69
CA THR A 54 0.68 -8.88 -7.71
C THR A 54 0.91 -10.16 -8.51
N GLY A 55 -0.15 -10.91 -8.81
CA GLY A 55 -0.06 -12.23 -9.44
C GLY A 55 0.44 -13.34 -8.50
N ASP A 56 0.66 -13.00 -7.22
CA ASP A 56 1.15 -13.92 -6.20
C ASP A 56 0.00 -14.59 -5.45
N THR A 57 0.23 -15.80 -4.96
CA THR A 57 -0.61 -16.50 -3.99
C THR A 57 0.22 -16.81 -2.72
N PRO A 58 -0.41 -17.13 -1.57
CA PRO A 58 0.34 -17.55 -0.39
C PRO A 58 1.32 -18.70 -0.67
N ASP A 59 0.92 -19.67 -1.48
CA ASP A 59 1.77 -20.83 -1.81
C ASP A 59 2.95 -20.46 -2.71
N THR A 60 2.76 -19.59 -3.72
CA THR A 60 3.87 -19.13 -4.56
C THR A 60 4.85 -18.29 -3.77
N VAL A 61 4.38 -17.45 -2.86
CA VAL A 61 5.22 -16.67 -1.94
C VAL A 61 6.02 -17.60 -1.02
N LYS A 62 5.38 -18.58 -0.38
CA LYS A 62 6.06 -19.55 0.50
C LYS A 62 7.12 -20.35 -0.25
N ALA A 63 6.80 -20.83 -1.45
CA ALA A 63 7.74 -21.59 -2.27
C ALA A 63 8.99 -20.75 -2.60
N LEU A 64 8.80 -19.50 -3.03
CA LEU A 64 9.90 -18.60 -3.34
C LEU A 64 10.71 -18.24 -2.08
N LEU A 65 10.07 -17.90 -0.98
CA LEU A 65 10.75 -17.56 0.27
C LEU A 65 11.62 -18.72 0.78
N LYS A 66 11.15 -19.97 0.66
CA LYS A 66 11.96 -21.17 1.03
C LYS A 66 13.20 -21.31 0.14
N GLU A 67 13.05 -21.10 -1.17
CA GLU A 67 14.20 -21.12 -2.10
C GLU A 67 15.20 -20.01 -1.78
N LEU A 68 14.68 -18.79 -1.51
CA LEU A 68 15.55 -17.65 -1.20
C LEU A 68 16.19 -17.75 0.21
N ALA A 69 15.52 -18.39 1.15
CA ALA A 69 16.11 -18.70 2.46
C ALA A 69 17.41 -19.48 2.28
N ALA A 70 17.35 -20.59 1.54
CA ALA A 70 18.50 -21.48 1.33
C ALA A 70 19.59 -20.89 0.42
N THR A 71 19.22 -20.06 -0.57
CA THR A 71 20.16 -19.61 -1.61
C THR A 71 20.74 -18.22 -1.39
N ILE A 72 20.06 -17.36 -0.65
CA ILE A 72 20.43 -15.94 -0.51
C ILE A 72 20.53 -15.52 0.96
N LEU A 73 19.60 -15.97 1.82
CA LEU A 73 19.44 -15.37 3.14
C LEU A 73 20.29 -16.06 4.22
N GLU A 74 20.27 -17.39 4.29
CA GLU A 74 21.06 -18.12 5.28
C GLU A 74 22.55 -17.89 5.09
N GLY A 75 23.23 -17.49 6.17
CA GLY A 75 24.64 -17.11 6.15
C GLY A 75 24.93 -15.70 5.65
N ALA A 76 23.97 -15.00 5.03
CA ALA A 76 24.15 -13.62 4.59
C ALA A 76 24.33 -12.65 5.77
N ASP A 77 25.04 -11.57 5.53
CA ASP A 77 25.10 -10.43 6.45
C ASP A 77 24.03 -9.41 6.07
N PRO A 78 22.96 -9.22 6.87
CA PRO A 78 21.91 -8.25 6.55
C PRO A 78 22.41 -6.79 6.49
N LEU A 79 23.57 -6.47 7.04
CA LEU A 79 24.18 -5.15 6.88
C LEU A 79 24.62 -4.89 5.44
N ASN A 80 24.83 -5.93 4.64
CA ASN A 80 25.11 -5.84 3.20
C ASN A 80 23.79 -5.78 2.39
N LEU A 81 22.90 -4.86 2.75
CA LEU A 81 21.58 -4.69 2.14
C LEU A 81 21.61 -4.69 0.60
N LEU A 82 22.62 -4.03 0.01
CA LEU A 82 22.75 -3.94 -1.46
C LEU A 82 23.01 -5.29 -2.11
N ASP A 83 23.73 -6.19 -1.48
CA ASP A 83 24.02 -7.51 -2.06
C ASP A 83 22.77 -8.38 -2.06
N ILE A 84 22.00 -8.38 -0.95
CA ILE A 84 20.72 -9.06 -0.85
C ILE A 84 19.77 -8.50 -1.92
N THR A 85 19.60 -7.19 -1.97
CA THR A 85 18.64 -6.56 -2.89
C THR A 85 19.03 -6.72 -4.35
N ARG A 86 20.32 -6.73 -4.71
CA ARG A 86 20.80 -7.05 -6.07
C ARG A 86 20.42 -8.46 -6.50
N CYS A 87 20.42 -9.42 -5.58
CA CYS A 87 19.94 -10.77 -5.86
C CYS A 87 18.42 -10.78 -6.09
N LEU A 88 17.65 -10.07 -5.27
CA LEU A 88 16.20 -9.94 -5.42
C LEU A 88 15.83 -9.21 -6.73
N ASP A 89 16.58 -8.20 -7.14
CA ASP A 89 16.35 -7.44 -8.39
C ASP A 89 16.49 -8.31 -9.67
N LYS A 90 17.19 -9.45 -9.60
CA LYS A 90 17.29 -10.41 -10.71
C LYS A 90 16.06 -11.30 -10.88
N ILE A 91 15.22 -11.39 -9.88
CA ILE A 91 14.02 -12.20 -9.89
C ILE A 91 12.88 -11.35 -10.44
N PRO A 92 12.23 -11.73 -11.55
CA PRO A 92 11.09 -10.98 -12.05
C PRO A 92 9.88 -11.17 -11.14
N TYR A 93 9.00 -10.16 -11.08
CA TYR A 93 7.75 -10.21 -10.31
C TYR A 93 7.96 -10.52 -8.82
N ASN A 94 7.00 -11.22 -8.18
CA ASN A 94 7.06 -11.67 -6.78
C ASN A 94 7.29 -10.52 -5.78
N GLY A 95 6.57 -9.42 -5.98
CA GLY A 95 6.72 -8.21 -5.17
C GLY A 95 6.51 -8.46 -3.69
N SER A 96 5.50 -9.25 -3.32
CA SER A 96 5.16 -9.53 -1.92
C SER A 96 6.27 -10.28 -1.18
N ALA A 97 6.85 -11.32 -1.81
CA ALA A 97 7.95 -12.08 -1.22
C ALA A 97 9.20 -11.22 -1.03
N LYS A 98 9.53 -10.39 -2.04
CA LYS A 98 10.66 -9.45 -1.95
C LYS A 98 10.44 -8.40 -0.87
N ALA A 99 9.20 -7.90 -0.73
CA ALA A 99 8.84 -6.94 0.30
C ALA A 99 9.07 -7.52 1.70
N ALA A 100 8.66 -8.76 1.94
CA ALA A 100 8.91 -9.42 3.22
C ALA A 100 10.39 -9.48 3.55
N ILE A 101 11.24 -9.83 2.59
CA ILE A 101 12.70 -9.88 2.80
C ILE A 101 13.28 -8.48 3.04
N ASP A 102 12.95 -7.53 2.17
CA ASP A 102 13.45 -6.15 2.26
C ASP A 102 13.08 -5.50 3.60
N VAL A 103 11.83 -5.66 4.03
CA VAL A 103 11.33 -5.15 5.31
C VAL A 103 12.04 -5.81 6.49
N ALA A 104 12.18 -7.15 6.50
CA ALA A 104 12.86 -7.86 7.57
C ALA A 104 14.34 -7.49 7.69
N VAL A 105 15.02 -7.26 6.57
CA VAL A 105 16.43 -6.81 6.54
C VAL A 105 16.54 -5.38 7.08
N HIS A 106 15.65 -4.46 6.69
CA HIS A 106 15.61 -3.10 7.25
C HIS A 106 15.35 -3.10 8.76
N ASP A 107 14.47 -3.98 9.24
CA ASP A 107 14.19 -4.15 10.66
C ASP A 107 15.45 -4.61 11.42
N LEU A 108 16.19 -5.60 10.88
CA LEU A 108 17.46 -6.05 11.46
C LEU A 108 18.51 -4.94 11.49
N ILE A 109 18.66 -4.17 10.42
CA ILE A 109 19.61 -3.06 10.34
C ILE A 109 19.28 -2.01 11.42
N GLY A 110 18.00 -1.59 11.51
CA GLY A 110 17.57 -0.63 12.52
C GLY A 110 17.80 -1.13 13.94
N LYS A 111 17.48 -2.40 14.22
CA LYS A 111 17.74 -3.04 15.53
C LYS A 111 19.23 -3.14 15.85
N PHE A 112 20.07 -3.45 14.87
CA PHE A 112 21.52 -3.54 15.05
C PHE A 112 22.14 -2.18 15.38
N TYR A 113 21.78 -1.13 14.64
CA TYR A 113 22.27 0.22 14.90
C TYR A 113 21.51 0.96 16.02
N ARG A 114 20.47 0.33 16.59
CA ARG A 114 19.61 0.90 17.64
C ARG A 114 18.96 2.21 17.23
N ILE A 115 18.44 2.25 16.00
CA ILE A 115 17.69 3.38 15.46
C ILE A 115 16.40 2.89 14.80
N PRO A 116 15.32 3.70 14.77
CA PRO A 116 14.13 3.39 13.98
C PRO A 116 14.45 3.34 12.49
N VAL A 117 13.69 2.54 11.72
CA VAL A 117 13.91 2.43 10.27
C VAL A 117 13.77 3.78 9.57
N PHE A 118 12.79 4.61 9.91
CA PHE A 118 12.67 5.94 9.30
C PHE A 118 13.93 6.81 9.50
N ALA A 119 14.59 6.72 10.66
CA ALA A 119 15.83 7.46 10.94
C ALA A 119 17.01 6.90 10.14
N PHE A 120 17.10 5.57 10.00
CA PHE A 120 18.07 4.94 9.09
C PHE A 120 17.89 5.41 7.64
N LEU A 121 16.65 5.64 7.20
CA LEU A 121 16.33 6.15 5.86
C LEU A 121 16.52 7.68 5.72
N GLY A 122 16.94 8.37 6.77
CA GLY A 122 17.17 9.83 6.77
C GLY A 122 15.93 10.67 7.07
N GLY A 123 14.84 10.06 7.51
CA GLY A 123 13.59 10.72 7.87
C GLY A 123 13.49 11.09 9.35
N SER A 124 12.31 11.57 9.72
CA SER A 124 11.95 11.92 11.10
C SER A 124 10.57 11.39 11.44
N SER A 125 10.31 11.14 12.74
CA SER A 125 8.97 10.75 13.19
C SER A 125 7.94 11.81 12.81
N LYS A 126 6.83 11.37 12.23
CA LYS A 126 5.69 12.20 11.84
C LYS A 126 4.41 11.54 12.28
N ARG A 127 3.44 12.35 12.67
CA ARG A 127 2.06 11.93 12.83
C ARG A 127 1.38 12.06 11.47
N LEU A 128 1.05 10.94 10.86
CA LEU A 128 0.44 10.86 9.53
C LEU A 128 -1.07 10.74 9.68
N GLU A 129 -1.84 11.43 8.84
CA GLU A 129 -3.29 11.29 8.78
C GLU A 129 -3.64 10.37 7.63
N THR A 130 -4.21 9.18 7.92
CA THR A 130 -4.61 8.21 6.90
C THR A 130 -6.05 8.44 6.49
N ASP A 131 -6.36 8.17 5.22
CA ASP A 131 -7.73 8.00 4.77
C ASP A 131 -8.34 6.70 5.35
N VAL A 132 -9.59 6.44 4.99
CA VAL A 132 -10.25 5.17 5.26
C VAL A 132 -11.07 4.72 4.05
N THR A 133 -10.93 3.45 3.70
CA THR A 133 -11.62 2.82 2.59
C THR A 133 -13.09 2.55 2.92
N ILE A 134 -13.97 3.01 2.05
CA ILE A 134 -15.38 2.62 2.00
C ILE A 134 -15.52 1.50 0.98
N SER A 135 -15.81 0.30 1.47
CA SER A 135 -15.92 -0.92 0.65
C SER A 135 -17.05 -0.79 -0.37
N LEU A 136 -16.86 -1.37 -1.56
CA LEU A 136 -17.88 -1.41 -2.61
C LEU A 136 -19.13 -2.14 -2.12
N GLY A 137 -20.27 -1.47 -2.13
CA GLY A 137 -21.56 -1.98 -1.62
C GLY A 137 -22.75 -1.22 -2.18
N GLU A 138 -23.92 -1.44 -1.59
CA GLU A 138 -25.10 -0.64 -1.89
C GLU A 138 -24.91 0.80 -1.40
N PRO A 139 -25.49 1.81 -2.11
CA PRO A 139 -25.27 3.21 -1.78
C PRO A 139 -25.55 3.56 -0.31
N GLU A 140 -26.63 3.05 0.26
CA GLU A 140 -26.99 3.32 1.66
C GLU A 140 -26.05 2.65 2.66
N GLU A 141 -25.57 1.45 2.36
CA GLU A 141 -24.57 0.77 3.20
C GLU A 141 -23.24 1.55 3.22
N MET A 142 -22.81 2.06 2.05
CA MET A 142 -21.61 2.87 1.92
C MET A 142 -21.77 4.21 2.65
N CYS A 143 -22.94 4.85 2.58
CA CYS A 143 -23.23 6.07 3.34
C CYS A 143 -23.16 5.85 4.85
N ASN A 144 -23.79 4.79 5.35
CA ASN A 144 -23.75 4.45 6.77
C ASN A 144 -22.35 4.09 7.26
N GLU A 145 -21.52 3.52 6.39
CA GLU A 145 -20.11 3.24 6.69
C GLU A 145 -19.29 4.53 6.72
N ALA A 146 -19.50 5.42 5.75
CA ALA A 146 -18.86 6.72 5.67
C ALA A 146 -19.15 7.56 6.94
N GLU A 147 -20.42 7.68 7.37
CA GLU A 147 -20.77 8.40 8.59
C GLU A 147 -20.05 7.85 9.83
N ARG A 148 -20.02 6.52 9.99
CA ARG A 148 -19.33 5.89 11.13
C ARG A 148 -17.84 6.22 11.19
N TRP A 149 -17.19 6.37 10.04
CA TRP A 149 -15.78 6.74 9.99
C TRP A 149 -15.57 8.25 10.22
N VAL A 150 -16.48 9.09 9.71
CA VAL A 150 -16.51 10.52 10.01
C VAL A 150 -16.68 10.78 11.51
N ASP A 151 -17.60 10.06 12.16
CA ASP A 151 -17.80 10.12 13.62
C ASP A 151 -16.56 9.72 14.42
N LYS A 152 -15.68 8.92 13.83
CA LYS A 152 -14.35 8.56 14.41
C LYS A 152 -13.26 9.58 14.08
N GLY A 153 -13.59 10.66 13.39
CA GLY A 153 -12.68 11.77 13.09
C GLY A 153 -11.93 11.67 11.77
N PHE A 154 -12.23 10.69 10.90
CA PHE A 154 -11.63 10.60 9.57
C PHE A 154 -12.11 11.75 8.68
N LYS A 155 -11.19 12.37 7.95
CA LYS A 155 -11.46 13.51 7.07
C LYS A 155 -11.34 13.18 5.59
N THR A 156 -10.74 12.05 5.26
CA THR A 156 -10.57 11.56 3.89
C THR A 156 -11.19 10.18 3.77
N LEU A 157 -12.10 10.02 2.80
CA LEU A 157 -12.77 8.76 2.51
C LEU A 157 -12.36 8.27 1.11
N LYS A 158 -11.81 7.07 1.02
CA LYS A 158 -11.49 6.41 -0.25
C LYS A 158 -12.65 5.51 -0.67
N LEU A 159 -13.33 5.87 -1.75
CA LEU A 159 -14.51 5.15 -2.23
C LEU A 159 -14.12 4.06 -3.21
N LYS A 160 -14.38 2.79 -2.88
CA LYS A 160 -14.25 1.68 -3.84
C LYS A 160 -15.46 1.66 -4.76
N LEU A 161 -15.20 1.80 -6.05
CA LEU A 161 -16.18 1.89 -7.13
C LEU A 161 -15.87 0.83 -8.20
N GLY A 162 -16.48 0.95 -9.39
CA GLY A 162 -16.17 0.09 -10.53
C GLY A 162 -17.24 -0.96 -10.83
N SER A 163 -18.49 -0.66 -10.48
CA SER A 163 -19.65 -1.41 -10.97
C SER A 163 -20.21 -0.78 -12.24
N THR A 164 -21.42 -0.26 -12.24
CA THR A 164 -21.94 0.53 -13.36
C THR A 164 -21.75 2.02 -13.10
N MET A 165 -21.50 2.81 -14.14
CA MET A 165 -21.36 4.26 -14.01
C MET A 165 -22.56 4.91 -13.28
N ARG A 166 -23.78 4.39 -13.48
CA ARG A 166 -24.98 4.92 -12.85
C ARG A 166 -24.94 4.70 -11.33
N GLU A 167 -24.62 3.49 -10.90
CA GLU A 167 -24.52 3.14 -9.48
C GLU A 167 -23.37 3.86 -8.82
N ASP A 168 -22.20 3.92 -9.49
CA ASP A 168 -21.03 4.61 -8.94
C ASP A 168 -21.27 6.11 -8.75
N LEU A 169 -21.97 6.77 -9.70
CA LEU A 169 -22.40 8.16 -9.53
C LEU A 169 -23.39 8.34 -8.38
N GLN A 170 -24.34 7.39 -8.20
CA GLN A 170 -25.26 7.41 -7.06
C GLN A 170 -24.49 7.28 -5.74
N ARG A 171 -23.52 6.36 -5.65
CA ARG A 171 -22.67 6.18 -4.45
C ARG A 171 -21.95 7.46 -4.08
N VAL A 172 -21.21 8.04 -5.03
CA VAL A 172 -20.46 9.29 -4.79
C VAL A 172 -21.40 10.42 -4.36
N LYS A 173 -22.52 10.61 -5.06
CA LYS A 173 -23.49 11.66 -4.76
C LYS A 173 -24.10 11.47 -3.37
N HIS A 174 -24.60 10.26 -3.06
CA HIS A 174 -25.24 10.00 -1.77
C HIS A 174 -24.24 10.17 -0.61
N ILE A 175 -23.00 9.71 -0.79
CA ILE A 175 -21.97 9.91 0.24
C ILE A 175 -21.67 11.41 0.40
N ARG A 176 -21.46 12.15 -0.69
CA ARG A 176 -21.21 13.60 -0.63
C ARG A 176 -22.35 14.36 0.03
N ASP A 177 -23.60 14.06 -0.35
CA ASP A 177 -24.80 14.66 0.24
C ASP A 177 -24.88 14.35 1.76
N ARG A 178 -24.44 13.16 2.19
CA ARG A 178 -24.49 12.70 3.57
C ARG A 178 -23.39 13.28 4.46
N VAL A 179 -22.14 13.30 3.97
CA VAL A 179 -20.98 13.70 4.76
C VAL A 179 -20.63 15.20 4.62
N GLY A 180 -21.26 15.90 3.67
CA GLY A 180 -21.03 17.33 3.43
C GLY A 180 -19.78 17.61 2.59
N SER A 181 -19.49 18.90 2.35
CA SER A 181 -18.41 19.37 1.46
C SER A 181 -17.06 19.57 2.16
N SER A 182 -16.99 19.41 3.47
CA SER A 182 -15.74 19.63 4.23
C SER A 182 -14.78 18.42 4.23
N LEU A 183 -15.26 17.27 3.75
CA LEU A 183 -14.48 16.04 3.70
C LEU A 183 -13.86 15.81 2.33
N HIS A 184 -12.65 15.26 2.33
CA HIS A 184 -11.96 14.80 1.15
C HIS A 184 -12.54 13.46 0.68
N LEU A 185 -12.85 13.35 -0.61
CA LEU A 185 -13.26 12.10 -1.24
C LEU A 185 -12.30 11.74 -2.35
N THR A 186 -11.81 10.52 -2.35
CA THR A 186 -11.08 9.92 -3.46
C THR A 186 -11.86 8.74 -4.03
N ALA A 187 -11.72 8.46 -5.31
CA ALA A 187 -12.47 7.40 -5.96
C ALA A 187 -11.54 6.42 -6.66
N ASP A 188 -11.56 5.16 -6.22
CA ASP A 188 -10.74 4.09 -6.79
C ASP A 188 -11.63 3.17 -7.63
N LEU A 189 -11.33 3.12 -8.91
CA LEU A 189 -12.06 2.33 -9.91
C LEU A 189 -11.43 0.96 -10.16
N ASN A 190 -10.27 0.65 -9.58
CA ASN A 190 -9.56 -0.62 -9.72
C ASN A 190 -9.67 -1.21 -11.14
N GLN A 191 -9.32 -0.43 -12.16
CA GLN A 191 -9.26 -0.84 -13.57
C GLN A 191 -10.63 -1.13 -14.24
N ALA A 192 -11.77 -0.81 -13.62
CA ALA A 192 -13.08 -1.29 -14.07
C ALA A 192 -13.62 -0.58 -15.33
N TYR A 193 -13.09 0.58 -15.69
CA TYR A 193 -13.70 1.38 -16.73
C TYR A 193 -12.98 1.28 -18.08
N THR A 194 -13.73 1.57 -19.13
CA THR A 194 -13.18 1.91 -20.45
C THR A 194 -12.87 3.41 -20.49
N ARG A 195 -11.98 3.82 -21.38
CA ARG A 195 -11.59 5.21 -21.58
C ARG A 195 -12.78 6.16 -21.74
N ARG A 196 -13.75 5.78 -22.60
CA ARG A 196 -14.97 6.57 -22.83
C ARG A 196 -15.82 6.68 -21.55
N LEU A 197 -15.92 5.60 -20.79
CA LEU A 197 -16.71 5.58 -19.57
C LEU A 197 -16.07 6.44 -18.49
N ALA A 198 -14.74 6.35 -18.33
CA ALA A 198 -13.98 7.15 -17.36
C ALA A 198 -14.12 8.66 -17.65
N ILE A 199 -13.97 9.11 -18.89
CA ILE A 199 -14.17 10.53 -19.25
C ILE A 199 -15.58 11.01 -18.88
N ARG A 200 -16.59 10.22 -19.17
CA ARG A 200 -17.99 10.56 -18.83
C ARG A 200 -18.23 10.56 -17.32
N PHE A 201 -17.63 9.65 -16.61
CA PHE A 201 -17.74 9.56 -15.14
C PHE A 201 -17.09 10.79 -14.51
N ILE A 202 -15.86 11.12 -14.88
CA ILE A 202 -15.10 12.28 -14.37
C ILE A 202 -15.93 13.56 -14.53
N SER A 203 -16.49 13.82 -15.71
CA SER A 203 -17.30 15.02 -15.94
C SER A 203 -18.56 15.13 -15.05
N LYS A 204 -18.97 14.02 -14.40
CA LYS A 204 -20.11 13.98 -13.50
C LYS A 204 -19.71 14.01 -12.02
N VAL A 205 -18.52 13.54 -11.67
CA VAL A 205 -18.03 13.56 -10.28
C VAL A 205 -17.24 14.84 -9.97
N GLU A 206 -16.72 15.53 -10.97
CA GLU A 206 -16.01 16.81 -10.80
C GLU A 206 -16.81 17.83 -9.96
N PRO A 207 -18.13 18.04 -10.22
CA PRO A 207 -18.95 18.93 -9.39
C PRO A 207 -19.25 18.42 -7.98
N LEU A 208 -18.89 17.16 -7.68
CA LEU A 208 -19.06 16.54 -6.38
C LEU A 208 -17.80 16.63 -5.52
N ASP A 209 -16.80 17.43 -5.96
CA ASP A 209 -15.58 17.72 -5.21
C ASP A 209 -14.81 16.45 -4.80
N VAL A 210 -14.57 15.57 -5.78
CA VAL A 210 -13.69 14.41 -5.65
C VAL A 210 -12.27 14.84 -5.96
N ASP A 211 -11.30 14.53 -5.10
CA ASP A 211 -9.93 15.03 -5.21
C ASP A 211 -9.18 14.44 -6.42
N PHE A 212 -9.28 13.14 -6.62
CA PHE A 212 -8.71 12.44 -7.77
C PHE A 212 -9.41 11.10 -8.05
N ILE A 213 -9.17 10.56 -9.24
CA ILE A 213 -9.61 9.21 -9.62
C ILE A 213 -8.39 8.29 -9.67
N GLU A 214 -8.44 7.19 -8.91
CA GLU A 214 -7.40 6.17 -8.90
C GLU A 214 -7.73 5.05 -9.90
N GLN A 215 -6.74 4.68 -10.70
CA GLN A 215 -6.68 3.57 -11.66
C GLN A 215 -8.01 3.31 -12.41
N PRO A 216 -8.50 4.26 -13.20
CA PRO A 216 -9.77 4.07 -13.90
C PRO A 216 -9.72 3.00 -15.00
N LEU A 217 -8.56 2.76 -15.62
CA LEU A 217 -8.36 1.87 -16.75
C LEU A 217 -7.46 0.68 -16.40
N PRO A 218 -7.49 -0.41 -17.21
CA PRO A 218 -6.53 -1.49 -17.08
C PRO A 218 -5.09 -0.99 -16.99
N ALA A 219 -4.27 -1.62 -16.15
CA ALA A 219 -2.90 -1.21 -15.82
C ALA A 219 -2.00 -0.96 -17.05
N TRP A 220 -2.21 -1.70 -18.12
CA TRP A 220 -1.45 -1.61 -19.38
C TRP A 220 -1.82 -0.41 -20.27
N ASP A 221 -3.02 0.23 -20.08
CA ASP A 221 -3.50 1.29 -20.99
C ASP A 221 -3.01 2.68 -20.57
N LEU A 222 -1.69 2.87 -20.50
CA LEU A 222 -1.06 4.16 -20.18
C LEU A 222 -1.42 5.25 -21.19
N LYS A 223 -1.61 4.88 -22.46
CA LYS A 223 -2.08 5.84 -23.50
C LYS A 223 -3.49 6.32 -23.22
N GLY A 224 -4.34 5.43 -22.74
CA GLY A 224 -5.70 5.77 -22.33
C GLY A 224 -5.74 6.68 -21.14
N LEU A 225 -4.94 6.40 -20.11
CA LEU A 225 -4.80 7.25 -18.93
C LEU A 225 -4.31 8.66 -19.33
N ALA A 226 -3.27 8.75 -20.15
CA ALA A 226 -2.78 10.02 -20.67
C ALA A 226 -3.85 10.81 -21.45
N GLN A 227 -4.68 10.12 -22.23
CA GLN A 227 -5.78 10.74 -22.96
C GLN A 227 -6.87 11.25 -22.02
N ILE A 228 -7.26 10.47 -20.99
CA ILE A 228 -8.24 10.91 -20.00
C ILE A 228 -7.74 12.18 -19.34
N ARG A 229 -6.52 12.16 -18.79
CA ARG A 229 -5.88 13.29 -18.13
C ARG A 229 -5.87 14.54 -19.00
N LYS A 230 -5.47 14.39 -20.28
CA LYS A 230 -5.43 15.50 -21.24
C LYS A 230 -6.81 16.10 -21.55
N VAL A 231 -7.83 15.25 -21.66
CA VAL A 231 -9.18 15.68 -22.08
C VAL A 231 -9.96 16.28 -20.92
N THR A 232 -9.82 15.71 -19.73
CA THR A 232 -10.58 16.15 -18.55
C THR A 232 -9.88 17.21 -17.73
N GLY A 233 -8.54 17.23 -17.72
CA GLY A 233 -7.76 18.05 -16.80
C GLY A 233 -7.89 17.60 -15.33
N PHE A 234 -8.59 16.50 -15.07
CA PHE A 234 -8.86 15.99 -13.73
C PHE A 234 -7.68 15.15 -13.22
N PRO A 235 -7.32 15.24 -11.92
CA PRO A 235 -6.20 14.48 -11.37
C PRO A 235 -6.41 12.97 -11.45
N ILE A 236 -5.42 12.25 -11.96
CA ILE A 236 -5.41 10.80 -12.12
C ILE A 236 -4.27 10.21 -11.28
N ALA A 237 -4.62 9.29 -10.38
CA ALA A 237 -3.68 8.46 -9.65
C ALA A 237 -3.51 7.10 -10.34
N VAL A 238 -2.29 6.58 -10.38
CA VAL A 238 -1.99 5.22 -10.85
C VAL A 238 -1.61 4.33 -9.68
N ASP A 239 -2.20 3.14 -9.63
CA ASP A 239 -1.92 2.07 -8.66
C ASP A 239 -1.34 0.85 -9.37
N GLU A 240 -2.19 0.04 -10.00
CA GLU A 240 -1.78 -1.21 -10.65
C GLU A 240 -0.90 -0.99 -11.89
N SER A 241 -0.86 0.22 -12.43
CA SER A 241 0.06 0.58 -13.53
C SER A 241 1.52 0.73 -13.10
N VAL A 242 1.80 0.83 -11.79
CA VAL A 242 3.15 1.02 -11.24
C VAL A 242 3.42 0.00 -10.16
N HIS A 243 4.22 -1.01 -10.48
CA HIS A 243 4.77 -1.94 -9.50
C HIS A 243 6.18 -1.50 -9.08
N THR A 244 6.99 -1.08 -10.03
CA THR A 244 8.39 -0.73 -9.82
C THR A 244 8.70 0.68 -10.32
N SER A 245 9.87 1.19 -9.95
CA SER A 245 10.41 2.44 -10.46
C SER A 245 10.54 2.46 -12.00
N ARG A 246 10.75 1.28 -12.64
CA ARG A 246 10.77 1.15 -14.09
C ARG A 246 9.39 1.40 -14.73
N ASP A 247 8.33 1.01 -14.05
CA ASP A 247 6.97 1.26 -14.55
C ASP A 247 6.62 2.73 -14.40
N LEU A 248 7.06 3.38 -13.30
CA LEU A 248 6.89 4.82 -13.14
C LEU A 248 7.56 5.60 -14.27
N LEU A 249 8.75 5.22 -14.74
CA LEU A 249 9.38 5.86 -15.90
C LEU A 249 8.49 5.79 -17.15
N LYS A 250 7.81 4.67 -17.40
CA LYS A 250 6.84 4.55 -18.51
C LYS A 250 5.63 5.49 -18.30
N VAL A 251 5.11 5.57 -17.07
CA VAL A 251 4.00 6.48 -16.74
C VAL A 251 4.39 7.92 -17.02
N LEU A 252 5.63 8.32 -16.70
CA LEU A 252 6.18 9.64 -16.98
C LEU A 252 6.33 9.91 -18.48
N ASP A 253 6.87 8.95 -19.24
CA ASP A 253 7.01 9.06 -20.70
C ASP A 253 5.67 9.29 -21.39
N TYR A 254 4.61 8.61 -20.95
CA TYR A 254 3.25 8.80 -21.45
C TYR A 254 2.53 10.02 -20.87
N LYS A 255 3.04 10.64 -19.79
CA LYS A 255 2.33 11.66 -18.99
C LYS A 255 0.97 11.16 -18.52
N ALA A 256 0.93 9.92 -18.04
CA ALA A 256 -0.30 9.17 -17.80
C ALA A 256 -0.95 9.44 -16.44
N ALA A 257 -0.27 10.11 -15.50
CA ALA A 257 -0.77 10.37 -14.16
C ALA A 257 -0.29 11.69 -13.57
N ASP A 258 -0.97 12.11 -12.51
CA ASP A 258 -0.61 13.22 -11.62
C ASP A 258 -0.09 12.70 -10.28
N LEU A 259 -0.57 11.53 -9.87
CA LEU A 259 -0.20 10.86 -8.62
C LEU A 259 0.21 9.41 -8.88
N VAL A 260 1.07 8.88 -8.02
CA VAL A 260 1.43 7.45 -8.00
C VAL A 260 1.17 6.86 -6.62
N ASN A 261 0.44 5.75 -6.57
CA ASN A 261 0.23 4.98 -5.34
C ASN A 261 1.37 3.96 -5.16
N ILE A 262 2.20 4.18 -4.16
CA ILE A 262 3.29 3.29 -3.75
C ILE A 262 2.72 2.26 -2.79
N LYS A 263 2.89 0.97 -3.11
CA LYS A 263 2.58 -0.14 -2.19
C LYS A 263 3.80 -1.04 -2.08
N LEU A 264 4.24 -1.32 -0.86
CA LEU A 264 5.43 -2.14 -0.61
C LEU A 264 5.31 -3.51 -1.27
N MET A 265 4.11 -4.09 -1.23
CA MET A 265 3.82 -5.43 -1.76
C MET A 265 3.90 -5.51 -3.29
N LYS A 266 3.67 -4.42 -4.00
CA LYS A 266 3.85 -4.38 -5.46
C LYS A 266 5.32 -4.31 -5.85
N GLY A 267 6.04 -3.39 -5.21
CA GLY A 267 7.41 -3.02 -5.62
C GLY A 267 8.51 -3.92 -5.08
N GLY A 268 8.24 -4.62 -3.98
CA GLY A 268 9.26 -5.42 -3.30
C GLY A 268 9.93 -4.70 -2.14
N GLY A 269 9.22 -3.83 -1.44
CA GLY A 269 9.60 -3.29 -0.14
C GLY A 269 9.98 -1.81 -0.10
N ILE A 270 10.63 -1.43 0.99
CA ILE A 270 11.00 -0.04 1.34
C ILE A 270 11.93 0.57 0.29
N ARG A 271 12.95 -0.19 -0.12
CA ARG A 271 13.97 0.31 -1.06
C ARG A 271 13.38 0.70 -2.42
N GLU A 272 12.47 -0.10 -2.95
CA GLU A 272 11.82 0.22 -4.22
C GLU A 272 10.83 1.37 -4.06
N GLY A 273 10.11 1.42 -2.94
CA GLY A 273 9.26 2.55 -2.57
C GLY A 273 10.02 3.87 -2.54
N LEU A 274 11.22 3.91 -1.96
CA LEU A 274 12.09 5.09 -1.97
C LEU A 274 12.49 5.53 -3.38
N LYS A 275 12.81 4.57 -4.26
CA LYS A 275 13.15 4.89 -5.66
C LYS A 275 11.95 5.53 -6.39
N ILE A 276 10.75 4.95 -6.21
CA ILE A 276 9.53 5.49 -6.80
C ILE A 276 9.28 6.91 -6.28
N ALA A 277 9.34 7.12 -4.97
CA ALA A 277 9.13 8.42 -4.34
C ALA A 277 10.14 9.47 -4.84
N ALA A 278 11.43 9.11 -4.94
CA ALA A 278 12.48 10.02 -5.41
C ALA A 278 12.30 10.39 -6.90
N ILE A 279 11.91 9.45 -7.76
CA ILE A 279 11.65 9.71 -9.18
C ILE A 279 10.41 10.59 -9.33
N ALA A 280 9.33 10.28 -8.61
CA ALA A 280 8.10 11.06 -8.63
C ALA A 280 8.33 12.51 -8.19
N GLU A 281 9.06 12.72 -7.09
CA GLU A 281 9.45 14.04 -6.60
C GLU A 281 10.15 14.86 -7.67
N ARG A 282 11.16 14.28 -8.34
CA ARG A 282 11.91 14.96 -9.39
C ARG A 282 11.10 15.24 -10.65
N ALA A 283 10.09 14.44 -10.91
CA ALA A 283 9.16 14.59 -12.03
C ALA A 283 7.97 15.50 -11.71
N GLY A 284 7.81 15.95 -10.47
CA GLY A 284 6.68 16.77 -10.02
C GLY A 284 5.37 16.00 -9.93
N LEU A 285 5.42 14.67 -9.69
CA LEU A 285 4.25 13.87 -9.36
C LEU A 285 4.08 13.81 -7.85
N GLU A 286 2.84 13.83 -7.40
CA GLU A 286 2.51 13.54 -6.01
C GLU A 286 2.57 12.03 -5.74
N CYS A 287 2.86 11.67 -4.50
CA CYS A 287 2.91 10.28 -4.06
C CYS A 287 1.84 10.01 -3.02
N MET A 288 1.18 8.89 -3.17
CA MET A 288 0.39 8.22 -2.15
C MET A 288 1.12 6.98 -1.70
N ILE A 289 1.04 6.64 -0.42
CA ILE A 289 1.41 5.31 0.06
C ILE A 289 0.15 4.57 0.45
N GLY A 290 -0.06 3.42 -0.20
CA GLY A 290 -1.20 2.57 0.06
C GLY A 290 -0.82 1.20 0.57
N CYS A 291 -1.84 0.38 0.83
CA CYS A 291 -1.67 -1.00 1.29
C CYS A 291 -2.53 -1.99 0.50
N MET A 292 -2.24 -3.26 0.69
CA MET A 292 -3.09 -4.39 0.37
C MET A 292 -3.88 -4.81 1.62
N ALA A 293 -4.32 -6.06 1.68
CA ALA A 293 -4.83 -6.68 2.91
C ALA A 293 -3.64 -7.01 3.84
N GLU A 294 -3.19 -6.05 4.61
CA GLU A 294 -1.94 -6.11 5.37
C GLU A 294 -2.17 -6.04 6.88
N SER A 295 -1.34 -6.75 7.65
CA SER A 295 -1.30 -6.57 9.10
C SER A 295 -0.55 -5.29 9.47
N ARG A 296 -0.59 -4.93 10.75
CA ARG A 296 0.13 -3.76 11.24
C ARG A 296 1.66 -3.90 11.11
N LEU A 297 2.21 -5.09 10.87
CA LEU A 297 3.64 -5.28 10.61
C LEU A 297 4.06 -4.58 9.31
N SER A 298 3.42 -4.93 8.21
CA SER A 298 3.71 -4.31 6.91
C SER A 298 3.34 -2.83 6.89
N ILE A 299 2.20 -2.49 7.48
CA ILE A 299 1.80 -1.08 7.62
C ILE A 299 2.85 -0.28 8.39
N THR A 300 3.46 -0.84 9.43
CA THR A 300 4.56 -0.17 10.13
C THR A 300 5.71 0.17 9.18
N ALA A 301 6.11 -0.77 8.31
CA ALA A 301 7.15 -0.51 7.32
C ALA A 301 6.77 0.62 6.33
N ALA A 302 5.50 0.65 5.90
CA ALA A 302 4.98 1.72 5.04
C ALA A 302 4.97 3.08 5.75
N VAL A 303 4.61 3.13 7.03
CA VAL A 303 4.68 4.35 7.87
C VAL A 303 6.12 4.85 7.99
N HIS A 304 7.09 3.95 8.20
CA HIS A 304 8.50 4.34 8.24
C HIS A 304 8.97 4.92 6.90
N LEU A 305 8.54 4.34 5.78
CA LEU A 305 8.83 4.89 4.45
C LEU A 305 8.22 6.29 4.27
N ALA A 306 6.94 6.48 4.65
CA ALA A 306 6.27 7.77 4.56
C ALA A 306 6.94 8.85 5.43
N CYS A 307 7.48 8.47 6.58
CA CYS A 307 8.26 9.36 7.44
C CYS A 307 9.61 9.77 6.81
N ALA A 308 10.14 8.97 5.90
CA ALA A 308 11.43 9.20 5.24
C ALA A 308 11.32 9.83 3.84
N ALA A 309 10.17 9.77 3.19
CA ALA A 309 9.94 10.28 1.83
C ALA A 309 8.98 11.48 1.85
N PRO A 310 9.47 12.73 1.85
CA PRO A 310 8.62 13.93 1.96
C PRO A 310 7.63 14.13 0.80
N SER A 311 7.88 13.51 -0.34
CA SER A 311 6.99 13.53 -1.51
C SER A 311 5.72 12.71 -1.32
N ILE A 312 5.65 11.87 -0.28
CA ILE A 312 4.45 11.13 0.05
C ILE A 312 3.52 12.05 0.84
N SER A 313 2.46 12.53 0.17
CA SER A 313 1.46 13.47 0.71
C SER A 313 0.11 12.82 1.04
N TYR A 314 -0.21 11.68 0.41
CA TYR A 314 -1.44 10.93 0.64
C TYR A 314 -1.14 9.62 1.34
N ILE A 315 -1.89 9.31 2.38
CA ILE A 315 -1.70 8.12 3.23
C ILE A 315 -2.98 7.27 3.19
N ASP A 316 -2.86 6.02 2.70
CA ASP A 316 -3.92 5.01 2.58
C ASP A 316 -3.44 3.73 3.27
N LEU A 317 -3.33 3.79 4.60
CA LEU A 317 -2.75 2.76 5.44
C LEU A 317 -3.76 2.27 6.49
N ASP A 318 -4.95 1.92 6.06
CA ASP A 318 -6.12 1.64 6.89
C ASP A 318 -6.41 0.14 7.12
N SER A 319 -5.73 -0.77 6.41
CA SER A 319 -6.02 -2.22 6.44
C SER A 319 -6.17 -2.80 7.86
N PRO A 320 -5.31 -2.50 8.85
CA PRO A 320 -5.45 -3.05 10.21
C PRO A 320 -6.75 -2.65 10.92
N LEU A 321 -7.38 -1.53 10.53
CA LEU A 321 -8.62 -1.04 11.15
C LEU A 321 -9.82 -1.94 10.87
N PHE A 322 -9.74 -2.76 9.82
CA PHE A 322 -10.80 -3.67 9.39
C PHE A 322 -10.63 -5.10 9.94
N LEU A 323 -9.48 -5.43 10.53
CA LEU A 323 -9.18 -6.77 11.02
C LEU A 323 -9.86 -7.06 12.35
N GLU A 324 -10.30 -8.31 12.57
CA GLU A 324 -10.91 -8.75 13.83
C GLU A 324 -9.93 -8.70 15.00
N ARG A 325 -8.65 -9.00 14.75
CA ARG A 325 -7.58 -8.96 15.75
C ARG A 325 -6.31 -8.35 15.18
N ASP A 326 -5.48 -7.83 16.05
CA ASP A 326 -4.13 -7.37 15.73
C ASP A 326 -3.09 -8.29 16.41
N PRO A 327 -2.31 -9.05 15.64
CA PRO A 327 -1.32 -9.96 16.19
C PRO A 327 0.01 -9.29 16.52
N VAL A 328 0.20 -8.01 16.11
CA VAL A 328 1.51 -7.33 16.15
C VAL A 328 1.72 -6.66 17.49
N VAL A 329 2.81 -7.02 18.16
CA VAL A 329 3.26 -6.37 19.41
C VAL A 329 4.32 -5.32 19.07
N GLY A 330 4.08 -4.07 19.45
CA GLY A 330 4.93 -2.93 19.04
C GLY A 330 4.56 -2.37 17.67
N GLY A 331 5.50 -1.69 17.01
CA GLY A 331 5.30 -1.06 15.71
C GLY A 331 4.44 0.20 15.75
N ALA A 332 3.91 0.59 14.59
CA ALA A 332 3.11 1.81 14.42
C ALA A 332 1.83 1.79 15.30
N LYS A 333 1.40 2.96 15.72
CA LYS A 333 0.24 3.14 16.61
C LYS A 333 -0.82 4.00 15.92
N TYR A 334 -2.07 3.54 15.98
CA TYR A 334 -3.22 4.31 15.52
C TYR A 334 -3.85 5.08 16.68
N ASP A 335 -4.28 6.31 16.37
CA ASP A 335 -5.09 7.18 17.23
C ASP A 335 -6.15 7.85 16.34
N GLY A 336 -7.32 7.20 16.21
CA GLY A 336 -8.33 7.59 15.23
C GLY A 336 -7.78 7.54 13.79
N PRO A 337 -7.84 8.66 13.04
CA PRO A 337 -7.28 8.74 11.69
C PRO A 337 -5.76 8.90 11.66
N TYR A 338 -5.11 9.06 12.79
CA TYR A 338 -3.67 9.30 12.85
C TYR A 338 -2.91 8.01 13.08
N ILE A 339 -1.75 7.92 12.41
CA ILE A 339 -0.81 6.82 12.57
C ILE A 339 0.60 7.38 12.78
N GLU A 340 1.31 6.86 13.77
CA GLU A 340 2.67 7.26 14.12
C GLU A 340 3.59 6.05 14.10
N PRO A 341 4.83 6.17 13.57
CA PRO A 341 5.83 5.13 13.77
C PRO A 341 6.21 5.07 15.24
N GLY A 342 6.55 3.89 15.75
CA GLY A 342 7.23 3.80 17.03
C GLY A 342 8.59 4.51 16.97
N ILE A 343 9.15 4.83 18.14
CA ILE A 343 10.52 5.36 18.26
C ILE A 343 11.52 4.26 18.63
N GLU A 344 11.06 3.06 18.77
CA GLU A 344 11.84 1.87 19.08
C GLU A 344 12.75 1.48 17.91
N TYR A 345 13.76 0.64 18.16
CA TYR A 345 14.74 0.22 17.16
C TYR A 345 14.12 -0.65 16.06
N GLY A 346 14.58 -0.50 14.85
CA GLY A 346 14.04 -1.19 13.69
C GLY A 346 12.63 -0.67 13.36
N LEU A 347 11.69 -1.58 13.17
CA LEU A 347 10.27 -1.31 13.04
C LEU A 347 9.58 -1.15 14.40
N GLY A 348 10.28 -1.41 15.51
CA GLY A 348 9.68 -1.44 16.84
C GLY A 348 8.79 -2.66 17.09
N VAL A 349 8.76 -3.62 16.17
CA VAL A 349 8.00 -4.86 16.31
C VAL A 349 8.83 -5.88 17.10
N THR A 350 8.22 -6.45 18.15
CA THR A 350 8.89 -7.39 19.04
C THR A 350 8.35 -8.81 18.94
N GLU A 351 7.09 -8.98 18.58
CA GLU A 351 6.41 -10.28 18.52
C GLU A 351 5.25 -10.24 17.51
N ILE A 352 4.95 -11.37 16.91
CA ILE A 352 3.73 -11.62 16.11
C ILE A 352 3.04 -12.85 16.73
N ARG A 353 1.79 -12.68 17.24
CA ARG A 353 0.97 -13.67 17.95
C ARG A 353 -0.03 -14.38 17.06
#